data_4a3198b5acc59437c4d79d94c1e95592
#
_entry.id   4a3198b5acc59437c4d79d94c1e95592
#
_cell.length_a   1.000
_cell.length_b   1.000
_cell.length_c   1.000
_cell.angle_alpha   90.00
_cell.angle_beta   90.00
_cell.angle_gamma   90.00
#
_symmetry.space_group_name_H-M   'P 1'
#
loop_
_entity.id
_entity.type
_entity.pdbx_description
1 polymer ?
#
loop_
_entity_poly.entity_id
_entity_poly.type
_entity_poly.pdbx_seq_one_letter_code
_entity_poly.pdbx_strand_id
1 'polypeptide(L)'
;EIQPDFISVTYGAGGTTNNNKTFKIAETIKGKYGIESVVHLTSIGLTKTDVLEKLHYLEGVGIKNILALRGDIPEGYDGSGDFKHASDLINFIHENGNFNIIGACYPEGHIECESKIKDIHNLKKKVDAGAKQLITQLFFNNDDFYSFREKCHLADINVPIEAGIMPVTNTKQINRMATLC
;
A
#
# COMPACT_ATOMS: atom_id res chain seq x y z
N GLU A 1 23.56 -9.34 -11.48
CA GLU A 1 22.75 -9.33 -10.25
C GLU A 1 21.87 -8.09 -10.26
N ILE A 2 20.59 -8.24 -9.91
CA ILE A 2 19.66 -7.12 -9.77
C ILE A 2 19.96 -6.48 -8.41
N GLN A 3 20.23 -5.17 -8.40
CA GLN A 3 20.37 -4.38 -7.17
C GLN A 3 19.12 -3.50 -7.05
N PRO A 4 18.07 -3.94 -6.32
CA PRO A 4 16.87 -3.14 -6.17
C PRO A 4 17.13 -1.98 -5.19
N ASP A 5 16.51 -0.83 -5.44
CA ASP A 5 16.53 0.32 -4.53
C ASP A 5 15.80 -0.01 -3.22
N PHE A 6 14.73 -0.80 -3.29
CA PHE A 6 14.03 -1.32 -2.13
C PHE A 6 13.33 -2.66 -2.41
N ILE A 7 12.95 -3.35 -1.35
CA ILE A 7 12.11 -4.55 -1.42
C ILE A 7 10.85 -4.33 -0.58
N SER A 8 9.69 -4.51 -1.23
CA SER A 8 8.39 -4.42 -0.57
C SER A 8 7.98 -5.77 0.02
N VAL A 9 7.57 -5.77 1.31
CA VAL A 9 7.19 -6.99 2.04
C VAL A 9 5.71 -6.95 2.33
N THR A 10 4.97 -7.88 1.70
CA THR A 10 3.52 -7.96 1.82
C THR A 10 3.07 -8.37 3.22
N TYR A 11 1.95 -7.82 3.65
CA TYR A 11 1.29 -8.16 4.90
C TYR A 11 0.26 -9.25 4.63
N GLY A 12 0.51 -10.47 5.13
CA GLY A 12 -0.37 -11.63 5.14
C GLY A 12 -1.51 -11.65 4.10
N ALA A 13 -1.23 -12.07 2.88
CA ALA A 13 -2.31 -12.33 1.92
C ALA A 13 -3.22 -13.44 2.49
N GLY A 14 -4.52 -13.15 2.66
CA GLY A 14 -5.51 -14.12 3.12
C GLY A 14 -5.82 -14.12 4.63
N GLY A 15 -5.66 -12.99 5.34
CA GLY A 15 -6.21 -12.84 6.70
C GLY A 15 -5.48 -13.60 7.81
N THR A 16 -4.26 -14.10 7.55
CA THR A 16 -3.48 -14.75 8.59
C THR A 16 -2.81 -13.72 9.50
N THR A 17 -3.18 -13.76 10.77
CA THR A 17 -2.81 -12.89 11.89
C THR A 17 -1.32 -12.89 12.27
N ASN A 18 -0.40 -13.30 11.39
CA ASN A 18 1.02 -13.45 11.75
C ASN A 18 1.85 -12.23 11.33
N ASN A 19 1.50 -11.05 11.87
CA ASN A 19 2.12 -9.75 11.64
C ASN A 19 3.64 -9.73 11.90
N ASN A 20 4.12 -10.58 12.82
CA ASN A 20 5.52 -10.65 13.21
C ASN A 20 6.44 -11.17 12.09
N LYS A 21 5.94 -11.95 11.13
CA LYS A 21 6.77 -12.48 10.04
C LYS A 21 7.12 -11.41 9.01
N THR A 22 6.16 -10.58 8.62
CA THR A 22 6.37 -9.47 7.67
C THR A 22 7.46 -8.53 8.17
N PHE A 23 7.35 -8.11 9.43
CA PHE A 23 8.31 -7.18 10.02
C PHE A 23 9.71 -7.79 10.18
N LYS A 24 9.80 -9.06 10.58
CA LYS A 24 11.10 -9.78 10.66
C LYS A 24 11.77 -9.97 9.29
N ILE A 25 10.99 -10.22 8.24
CA ILE A 25 11.51 -10.30 6.88
C ILE A 25 12.08 -8.94 6.46
N ALA A 26 11.33 -7.87 6.66
CA ALA A 26 11.76 -6.51 6.33
C ALA A 26 13.01 -6.10 7.13
N GLU A 27 13.06 -6.41 8.43
CA GLU A 27 14.23 -6.21 9.29
C GLU A 27 15.46 -6.99 8.77
N THR A 28 15.24 -8.25 8.33
CA THR A 28 16.32 -9.07 7.77
C THR A 28 16.83 -8.48 6.45
N ILE A 29 15.93 -8.03 5.56
CA ILE A 29 16.30 -7.41 4.28
C ILE A 29 17.18 -6.18 4.55
N LYS A 30 16.74 -5.30 5.42
CA LYS A 30 17.48 -4.09 5.75
C LYS A 30 18.77 -4.39 6.52
N GLY A 31 18.69 -5.16 7.61
CA GLY A 31 19.83 -5.38 8.49
C GLY A 31 20.90 -6.29 7.92
N LYS A 32 20.52 -7.35 7.19
CA LYS A 32 21.46 -8.32 6.65
C LYS A 32 21.94 -7.99 5.25
N TYR A 33 21.08 -7.46 4.41
CA TYR A 33 21.39 -7.24 2.99
C TYR A 33 21.61 -5.76 2.65
N GLY A 34 21.34 -4.83 3.57
CA GLY A 34 21.52 -3.39 3.36
C GLY A 34 20.57 -2.77 2.33
N ILE A 35 19.48 -3.47 1.99
CA ILE A 35 18.48 -3.01 1.02
C ILE A 35 17.34 -2.35 1.79
N GLU A 36 16.85 -1.19 1.30
CA GLU A 36 15.70 -0.54 1.91
C GLU A 36 14.46 -1.43 1.84
N SER A 37 13.69 -1.46 2.93
CA SER A 37 12.46 -2.25 3.02
C SER A 37 11.24 -1.35 3.08
N VAL A 38 10.21 -1.69 2.30
CA VAL A 38 8.87 -1.13 2.40
C VAL A 38 7.97 -2.17 3.06
N VAL A 39 7.41 -1.83 4.20
CA VAL A 39 6.50 -2.72 4.93
C VAL A 39 5.06 -2.39 4.57
N HIS A 40 4.29 -3.38 4.14
CA HIS A 40 2.85 -3.21 4.04
C HIS A 40 2.24 -3.17 5.45
N LEU A 41 1.35 -2.23 5.68
CA LEU A 41 0.57 -2.11 6.90
C LEU A 41 -0.90 -1.94 6.53
N THR A 42 -1.72 -2.93 6.88
CA THR A 42 -3.16 -2.89 6.65
C THR A 42 -3.88 -2.41 7.91
N SER A 43 -4.91 -1.60 7.74
CA SER A 43 -5.65 -1.00 8.86
C SER A 43 -6.85 -1.81 9.31
N ILE A 44 -7.34 -2.72 8.48
CA ILE A 44 -8.56 -3.47 8.78
C ILE A 44 -8.47 -4.21 10.13
N GLY A 45 -9.44 -3.99 11.01
CA GLY A 45 -9.50 -4.61 12.32
C GLY A 45 -8.47 -4.09 13.35
N LEU A 46 -7.61 -3.12 13.00
CA LEU A 46 -6.64 -2.58 13.93
C LEU A 46 -7.19 -1.39 14.72
N THR A 47 -6.82 -1.32 15.99
CA THR A 47 -6.99 -0.14 16.83
C THR A 47 -5.80 0.83 16.67
N LYS A 48 -5.98 2.07 17.11
CA LYS A 48 -4.88 3.06 17.17
C LYS A 48 -3.70 2.55 18.02
N THR A 49 -3.99 1.86 19.10
CA THR A 49 -2.95 1.25 19.97
C THR A 49 -2.15 0.20 19.21
N ASP A 50 -2.84 -0.68 18.47
CA ASP A 50 -2.14 -1.71 17.66
C ASP A 50 -1.21 -1.08 16.62
N VAL A 51 -1.65 0.01 15.99
CA VAL A 51 -0.83 0.73 15.01
C VAL A 51 0.37 1.39 15.69
N LEU A 52 0.19 2.07 16.83
CA LEU A 52 1.31 2.68 17.57
C LEU A 52 2.37 1.66 17.97
N GLU A 53 1.99 0.49 18.46
CA GLU A 53 2.94 -0.57 18.80
C GLU A 53 3.77 -1.01 17.58
N LYS A 54 3.12 -1.12 16.41
CA LYS A 54 3.79 -1.47 15.16
C LYS A 54 4.74 -0.36 14.69
N LEU A 55 4.33 0.91 14.79
CA LEU A 55 5.19 2.05 14.43
C LEU A 55 6.43 2.10 15.33
N HIS A 56 6.28 1.95 16.64
CA HIS A 56 7.41 1.88 17.57
C HIS A 56 8.37 0.73 17.25
N TYR A 57 7.85 -0.45 16.92
CA TYR A 57 8.69 -1.56 16.49
C TYR A 57 9.49 -1.21 15.23
N LEU A 58 8.81 -0.68 14.19
CA LEU A 58 9.45 -0.32 12.92
C LEU A 58 10.54 0.76 13.10
N GLU A 59 10.28 1.76 13.93
CA GLU A 59 11.28 2.78 14.29
C GLU A 59 12.50 2.14 15.00
N GLY A 60 12.24 1.25 15.97
CA GLY A 60 13.29 0.56 16.73
C GLY A 60 14.23 -0.29 15.87
N VAL A 61 13.73 -0.86 14.77
CA VAL A 61 14.53 -1.63 13.80
C VAL A 61 14.99 -0.82 12.60
N GLY A 62 14.73 0.50 12.61
CA GLY A 62 15.20 1.44 11.59
C GLY A 62 14.47 1.38 10.25
N ILE A 63 13.30 0.74 10.16
CA ILE A 63 12.46 0.73 8.95
C ILE A 63 11.70 2.04 8.88
N LYS A 64 11.79 2.71 7.72
CA LYS A 64 11.22 4.05 7.52
C LYS A 64 10.12 4.11 6.47
N ASN A 65 9.93 3.07 5.67
CA ASN A 65 9.00 3.10 4.54
C ASN A 65 7.80 2.18 4.82
N ILE A 66 6.60 2.75 4.75
CA ILE A 66 5.34 2.04 5.00
C ILE A 66 4.41 2.21 3.80
N LEU A 67 3.98 1.11 3.20
CA LEU A 67 2.84 1.09 2.28
C LEU A 67 1.56 0.91 3.10
N ALA A 68 0.82 2.00 3.27
CA ALA A 68 -0.39 2.04 4.07
C ALA A 68 -1.61 1.63 3.24
N LEU A 69 -2.29 0.58 3.67
CA LEU A 69 -3.41 -0.03 2.98
C LEU A 69 -4.62 -0.15 3.91
N ARG A 70 -5.83 -0.21 3.35
CA ARG A 70 -6.99 -0.63 4.14
C ARG A 70 -6.90 -2.13 4.46
N GLY A 71 -6.53 -2.92 3.49
CA GLY A 71 -6.64 -4.37 3.49
C GLY A 71 -7.99 -4.84 2.93
N ASP A 72 -8.07 -6.14 2.64
CA ASP A 72 -9.30 -6.78 2.17
C ASP A 72 -10.26 -6.97 3.34
N ILE A 73 -11.54 -6.80 3.08
CA ILE A 73 -12.59 -7.00 4.10
C ILE A 73 -12.86 -8.51 4.18
N PRO A 74 -12.54 -9.18 5.32
CA PRO A 74 -12.83 -10.60 5.47
C PRO A 74 -14.33 -10.88 5.48
N GLU A 75 -14.71 -12.07 5.03
CA GLU A 75 -16.10 -12.51 5.15
C GLU A 75 -16.54 -12.53 6.64
N GLY A 76 -17.68 -11.93 6.93
CA GLY A 76 -18.20 -11.80 8.30
C GLY A 76 -17.52 -10.72 9.14
N TYR A 77 -16.74 -9.82 8.54
CA TYR A 77 -16.12 -8.71 9.27
C TYR A 77 -17.19 -7.82 9.92
N ASP A 78 -17.04 -7.58 11.21
CA ASP A 78 -18.00 -6.85 12.06
C ASP A 78 -17.85 -5.32 12.03
N GLY A 79 -16.88 -4.81 11.25
CA GLY A 79 -16.56 -3.38 11.20
C GLY A 79 -15.69 -2.89 12.37
N SER A 80 -15.09 -3.80 13.14
CA SER A 80 -14.18 -3.46 14.25
C SER A 80 -12.93 -2.71 13.77
N GLY A 81 -12.26 -2.02 14.73
CA GLY A 81 -11.08 -1.21 14.45
C GLY A 81 -11.39 0.28 14.27
N ASP A 82 -10.33 1.09 14.33
CA ASP A 82 -10.44 2.55 14.36
C ASP A 82 -10.30 3.20 12.97
N PHE A 83 -9.98 2.43 11.94
CA PHE A 83 -9.67 2.91 10.60
C PHE A 83 -10.63 2.34 9.56
N LYS A 84 -11.34 3.19 8.84
CA LYS A 84 -12.27 2.78 7.77
C LYS A 84 -11.61 2.77 6.39
N HIS A 85 -10.65 3.66 6.17
CA HIS A 85 -9.98 3.84 4.90
C HIS A 85 -8.47 3.91 5.07
N ALA A 86 -7.73 3.65 4.00
CA ALA A 86 -6.27 3.82 4.00
C ALA A 86 -5.84 5.26 4.32
N SER A 87 -6.65 6.27 3.95
CA SER A 87 -6.40 7.68 4.31
C SER A 87 -6.38 7.92 5.81
N ASP A 88 -7.22 7.21 6.57
CA ASP A 88 -7.28 7.35 8.03
C ASP A 88 -5.99 6.81 8.67
N LEU A 89 -5.52 5.66 8.17
CA LEU A 89 -4.24 5.08 8.59
C LEU A 89 -3.06 5.98 8.22
N ILE A 90 -3.04 6.52 6.98
CA ILE A 90 -2.00 7.44 6.51
C ILE A 90 -1.91 8.66 7.42
N ASN A 91 -3.04 9.31 7.70
CA ASN A 91 -3.10 10.45 8.60
C ASN A 91 -2.55 10.10 9.99
N PHE A 92 -2.98 8.96 10.53
CA PHE A 92 -2.55 8.52 11.84
C PHE A 92 -1.04 8.24 11.91
N ILE A 93 -0.47 7.59 10.88
CA ILE A 93 0.98 7.37 10.79
C ILE A 93 1.72 8.71 10.69
N HIS A 94 1.20 9.64 9.88
CA HIS A 94 1.79 10.97 9.68
C HIS A 94 1.86 11.79 10.98
N GLU A 95 0.84 11.68 11.82
CA GLU A 95 0.78 12.37 13.11
C GLU A 95 1.65 11.72 14.21
N ASN A 96 1.96 10.41 14.09
CA ASN A 96 2.56 9.62 15.16
C ASN A 96 3.95 9.05 14.84
N GLY A 97 4.58 9.44 13.74
CA GLY A 97 5.93 8.97 13.41
C GLY A 97 6.56 9.68 12.22
N ASN A 98 7.86 9.48 12.06
CA ASN A 98 8.60 10.05 10.92
C ASN A 98 8.87 8.97 9.87
N PHE A 99 7.82 8.59 9.14
CA PHE A 99 7.87 7.58 8.08
C PHE A 99 7.71 8.20 6.69
N ASN A 100 8.31 7.56 5.70
CA ASN A 100 7.95 7.73 4.31
C ASN A 100 6.69 6.88 4.04
N ILE A 101 5.55 7.54 3.89
CA ILE A 101 4.27 6.88 3.73
C ILE A 101 3.94 6.76 2.26
N ILE A 102 3.68 5.54 1.82
CA ILE A 102 3.35 5.19 0.44
C ILE A 102 1.87 4.80 0.40
N GLY A 103 1.16 5.31 -0.60
CA GLY A 103 -0.23 4.95 -0.86
C GLY A 103 -0.36 4.04 -2.09
N ALA A 104 -1.34 3.14 -2.09
CA ALA A 104 -1.71 2.39 -3.29
C ALA A 104 -2.65 3.22 -4.16
N CYS A 105 -2.49 3.09 -5.50
CA CYS A 105 -3.34 3.72 -6.50
C CYS A 105 -3.66 2.74 -7.64
N TYR A 106 -4.67 3.05 -8.45
CA TYR A 106 -5.27 2.11 -9.39
C TYR A 106 -5.45 2.77 -10.77
N PRO A 107 -4.56 2.51 -11.73
CA PRO A 107 -4.69 3.09 -13.08
C PRO A 107 -6.01 2.74 -13.79
N GLU A 108 -6.49 1.52 -13.60
CA GLU A 108 -7.76 1.04 -14.16
C GLU A 108 -8.98 1.42 -13.30
N GLY A 109 -8.75 1.99 -12.10
CA GLY A 109 -9.76 2.32 -11.09
C GLY A 109 -9.91 1.22 -10.05
N HIS A 110 -10.22 1.60 -8.80
CA HIS A 110 -10.46 0.64 -7.73
C HIS A 110 -11.79 -0.09 -7.95
N ILE A 111 -11.79 -1.42 -7.84
CA ILE A 111 -12.97 -2.26 -8.13
C ILE A 111 -14.22 -1.91 -7.31
N GLU A 112 -14.04 -1.46 -6.08
CA GLU A 112 -15.14 -1.03 -5.20
C GLU A 112 -15.56 0.43 -5.44
N CYS A 113 -14.89 1.17 -6.34
CA CYS A 113 -15.18 2.59 -6.55
C CYS A 113 -16.22 2.77 -7.66
N GLU A 114 -17.22 3.61 -7.43
CA GLU A 114 -18.32 3.87 -8.36
C GLU A 114 -17.85 4.49 -9.70
N SER A 115 -16.73 5.22 -9.69
CA SER A 115 -16.16 5.84 -10.88
C SER A 115 -14.68 6.16 -10.72
N LYS A 116 -13.95 6.22 -11.85
CA LYS A 116 -12.54 6.63 -11.89
C LYS A 116 -12.35 8.06 -11.34
N ILE A 117 -13.32 8.96 -11.48
CA ILE A 117 -13.25 10.32 -10.92
C ILE A 117 -13.31 10.28 -9.40
N LYS A 118 -14.23 9.49 -8.83
CA LYS A 118 -14.34 9.33 -7.37
C LYS A 118 -13.09 8.68 -6.80
N ASP A 119 -12.48 7.74 -7.52
CA ASP A 119 -11.24 7.09 -7.13
C ASP A 119 -10.06 8.09 -7.07
N ILE A 120 -9.94 8.99 -8.05
CA ILE A 120 -8.95 10.08 -8.00
C ILE A 120 -9.18 11.01 -6.80
N HIS A 121 -10.42 11.36 -6.46
CA HIS A 121 -10.71 12.14 -5.26
C HIS A 121 -10.32 11.40 -3.98
N ASN A 122 -10.53 10.09 -3.91
CA ASN A 122 -10.10 9.28 -2.78
C ASN A 122 -8.58 9.17 -2.71
N LEU A 123 -7.90 9.11 -3.86
CA LEU A 123 -6.45 9.14 -3.94
C LEU A 123 -5.89 10.48 -3.45
N LYS A 124 -6.51 11.60 -3.83
CA LYS A 124 -6.15 12.94 -3.33
C LYS A 124 -6.21 12.99 -1.80
N LYS A 125 -7.26 12.42 -1.17
CA LYS A 125 -7.35 12.32 0.29
C LYS A 125 -6.18 11.58 0.92
N LYS A 126 -5.65 10.52 0.27
CA LYS A 126 -4.47 9.81 0.76
C LYS A 126 -3.21 10.70 0.73
N VAL A 127 -3.05 11.47 -0.35
CA VAL A 127 -1.92 12.40 -0.49
C VAL A 127 -2.02 13.53 0.52
N ASP A 128 -3.20 14.14 0.66
CA ASP A 128 -3.45 15.21 1.63
C ASP A 128 -3.29 14.73 3.09
N ALA A 129 -3.56 13.47 3.37
CA ALA A 129 -3.34 12.83 4.66
C ALA A 129 -1.85 12.57 4.96
N GLY A 130 -0.94 12.71 4.00
CA GLY A 130 0.49 12.59 4.22
C GLY A 130 1.22 11.51 3.40
N ALA A 131 0.56 10.87 2.42
CA ALA A 131 1.27 9.99 1.49
C ALA A 131 2.22 10.82 0.60
N LYS A 132 3.50 10.45 0.61
CA LYS A 132 4.57 11.14 -0.12
C LYS A 132 4.93 10.48 -1.44
N GLN A 133 4.40 9.29 -1.68
CA GLN A 133 4.68 8.46 -2.83
C GLN A 133 3.48 7.54 -3.07
N LEU A 134 3.27 7.14 -4.32
CA LEU A 134 2.23 6.20 -4.71
C LEU A 134 2.84 5.00 -5.43
N ILE A 135 2.26 3.82 -5.22
CA ILE A 135 2.57 2.62 -6.00
C ILE A 135 1.28 2.16 -6.66
N THR A 136 1.31 1.91 -7.97
CA THR A 136 0.12 1.44 -8.67
C THR A 136 -0.14 -0.04 -8.42
N GLN A 137 -1.43 -0.41 -8.44
CA GLN A 137 -1.80 -1.78 -8.72
C GLN A 137 -1.27 -2.18 -10.10
N LEU A 138 -1.06 -3.48 -10.29
CA LEU A 138 -0.72 -4.04 -11.58
C LEU A 138 -1.72 -3.58 -12.66
N PHE A 139 -1.21 -3.21 -13.81
CA PHE A 139 -2.00 -2.87 -15.00
C PHE A 139 -1.34 -3.45 -16.25
N PHE A 140 -2.11 -3.66 -17.31
CA PHE A 140 -1.62 -4.23 -18.56
C PHE A 140 -1.74 -3.28 -19.74
N ASN A 141 -2.56 -2.24 -19.63
CA ASN A 141 -2.73 -1.23 -20.65
C ASN A 141 -2.02 0.08 -20.25
N ASN A 142 -1.00 0.46 -21.00
CA ASN A 142 -0.27 1.70 -20.74
C ASN A 142 -1.13 2.95 -20.92
N ASP A 143 -2.15 2.93 -21.79
CA ASP A 143 -3.05 4.08 -21.99
C ASP A 143 -3.86 4.40 -20.72
N ASP A 144 -4.25 3.36 -19.96
CA ASP A 144 -4.89 3.55 -18.66
C ASP A 144 -3.95 4.23 -17.67
N PHE A 145 -2.68 3.84 -17.64
CA PHE A 145 -1.68 4.48 -16.79
C PHE A 145 -1.41 5.93 -17.18
N TYR A 146 -1.27 6.24 -18.48
CA TYR A 146 -1.07 7.63 -18.92
C TYR A 146 -2.29 8.50 -18.62
N SER A 147 -3.49 8.01 -18.92
CA SER A 147 -4.73 8.70 -18.58
C SER A 147 -4.92 8.90 -17.06
N PHE A 148 -4.51 7.92 -16.26
CA PHE A 148 -4.50 8.03 -14.82
C PHE A 148 -3.54 9.14 -14.34
N ARG A 149 -2.32 9.20 -14.87
CA ARG A 149 -1.35 10.25 -14.53
C ARG A 149 -1.86 11.65 -14.85
N GLU A 150 -2.50 11.82 -16.01
CA GLU A 150 -3.13 13.10 -16.39
C GLU A 150 -4.20 13.50 -15.38
N LYS A 151 -5.08 12.58 -14.99
CA LYS A 151 -6.10 12.83 -13.96
C LYS A 151 -5.49 13.17 -12.60
N CYS A 152 -4.41 12.50 -12.21
CA CYS A 152 -3.68 12.84 -10.99
C CYS A 152 -3.15 14.28 -11.04
N HIS A 153 -2.54 14.67 -12.15
CA HIS A 153 -2.04 16.03 -12.34
C HIS A 153 -3.16 17.08 -12.26
N LEU A 154 -4.28 16.83 -12.93
CA LEU A 154 -5.47 17.71 -12.89
C LEU A 154 -6.08 17.82 -11.48
N ALA A 155 -5.93 16.79 -10.65
CA ALA A 155 -6.37 16.75 -9.25
C ALA A 155 -5.32 17.28 -8.26
N ASP A 156 -4.25 17.90 -8.75
CA ASP A 156 -3.12 18.40 -7.93
C ASP A 156 -2.47 17.30 -7.06
N ILE A 157 -2.31 16.10 -7.65
CA ILE A 157 -1.55 14.99 -7.07
C ILE A 157 -0.17 15.00 -7.72
N ASN A 158 0.82 15.59 -7.02
CA ASN A 158 2.16 15.86 -7.54
C ASN A 158 3.25 14.99 -6.88
N VAL A 159 2.87 13.94 -6.16
CA VAL A 159 3.82 12.99 -5.57
C VAL A 159 4.32 11.99 -6.62
N PRO A 160 5.53 11.40 -6.45
CA PRO A 160 6.02 10.34 -7.32
C PRO A 160 5.04 9.15 -7.39
N ILE A 161 4.89 8.59 -8.60
CA ILE A 161 4.05 7.40 -8.84
C ILE A 161 4.93 6.32 -9.45
N GLU A 162 5.07 5.21 -8.74
CA GLU A 162 5.77 4.02 -9.22
C GLU A 162 4.79 3.07 -9.91
N ALA A 163 5.17 2.60 -11.09
CA ALA A 163 4.36 1.66 -11.86
C ALA A 163 4.57 0.22 -11.37
N GLY A 164 3.51 -0.40 -10.89
CA GLY A 164 3.48 -1.83 -10.58
C GLY A 164 3.45 -2.65 -11.87
N ILE A 165 4.52 -3.40 -12.14
CA ILE A 165 4.65 -4.22 -13.35
C ILE A 165 4.93 -5.66 -12.96
N MET A 166 4.27 -6.59 -13.64
CA MET A 166 4.52 -8.01 -13.47
C MET A 166 4.59 -8.71 -14.84
N PRO A 167 5.68 -9.43 -15.14
CA PRO A 167 5.75 -10.19 -16.36
C PRO A 167 4.77 -11.37 -16.34
N VAL A 168 4.00 -11.51 -17.43
CA VAL A 168 3.06 -12.62 -17.60
C VAL A 168 3.83 -13.85 -18.09
N THR A 169 4.11 -14.77 -17.18
CA THR A 169 4.84 -16.02 -17.50
C THR A 169 3.95 -17.26 -17.46
N ASN A 170 2.73 -17.15 -16.94
CA ASN A 170 1.83 -18.29 -16.72
C ASN A 170 0.36 -17.89 -16.85
N THR A 171 -0.35 -18.46 -17.84
CA THR A 171 -1.76 -18.19 -18.13
C THR A 171 -2.69 -18.50 -16.93
N LYS A 172 -2.43 -19.59 -16.19
CA LYS A 172 -3.26 -19.95 -15.02
C LYS A 172 -3.13 -18.92 -13.92
N GLN A 173 -1.93 -18.37 -13.70
CA GLN A 173 -1.68 -17.32 -12.72
C GLN A 173 -2.43 -16.04 -13.08
N ILE A 174 -2.37 -15.63 -14.35
CA ILE A 174 -3.07 -14.44 -14.84
C ILE A 174 -4.59 -14.59 -14.72
N ASN A 175 -5.15 -15.71 -15.13
CA ASN A 175 -6.59 -15.95 -14.99
C ASN A 175 -7.04 -15.86 -13.51
N ARG A 176 -6.25 -16.40 -12.59
CA ARG A 176 -6.52 -16.26 -11.15
C ARG A 176 -6.43 -14.81 -10.67
N MET A 177 -5.44 -14.05 -11.16
CA MET A 177 -5.28 -12.65 -10.77
C MET A 177 -6.40 -11.76 -11.33
N ALA A 178 -6.82 -11.98 -12.57
CA ALA A 178 -7.93 -11.25 -13.19
C ALA A 178 -9.28 -11.48 -12.49
N THR A 179 -9.39 -12.49 -11.62
CA THR A 179 -10.59 -12.71 -10.79
C THR A 179 -10.48 -12.09 -9.40
N LEU A 180 -9.29 -11.60 -9.02
CA LEU A 180 -9.00 -11.06 -7.68
C LEU A 180 -8.72 -9.55 -7.68
N CYS A 181 -8.48 -8.98 -8.88
CA CYS A 181 -8.08 -7.56 -9.02
C CYS A 181 -9.15 -6.75 -9.78
#